data_e7eedbd7d3f4ea865e889402428164ad
#
_entry.id   e7eedbd7d3f4ea865e889402428164ad
#
_cell.length_a   1.000
_cell.length_b   1.000
_cell.length_c   1.000
_cell.angle_alpha   90.00
_cell.angle_beta   90.00
_cell.angle_gamma   90.00
#
_symmetry.space_group_name_H-M   'P 1'
#
loop_
_entity.id
_entity.type
_entity.pdbx_description
1 polymer ?
#
loop_
_entity_poly.entity_id
_entity_poly.type
_entity_poly.pdbx_seq_one_letter_code
_entity_poly.pdbx_strand_id
1 'polypeptide(L)'
;MSRVWTALLVACVCFVFVAGASAQRRGGDPKARAVKNPVPSTPASINAGRAVYNMNCRQCHGLRLKGDGPLAPKNPKPADLTDDKWDHGPSDGEIYAVIWNGAPAPMSEMKPMKDMLKERDVWNVINFIRSMGPKPAAAAK
;
A
#
# COMPACT_ATOMS: atom_id res chain seq x y z
N MET A 1 64.74 10.80 1.13
CA MET A 1 63.58 11.10 2.00
C MET A 1 62.34 11.46 1.13
N SER A 2 61.84 10.57 0.28
CA SER A 2 60.71 10.87 -0.61
C SER A 2 59.84 9.67 -0.98
N ARG A 3 59.94 8.54 -0.29
CA ARG A 3 59.18 7.32 -0.64
C ARG A 3 58.06 6.97 0.35
N VAL A 4 57.96 7.71 1.45
CA VAL A 4 56.98 7.41 2.52
C VAL A 4 55.68 8.26 2.38
N TRP A 5 55.71 9.34 1.61
CA TRP A 5 54.57 10.25 1.49
C TRP A 5 53.57 9.85 0.40
N THR A 6 53.96 9.00 -0.54
CA THR A 6 53.08 8.52 -1.60
C THR A 6 52.16 7.37 -1.17
N ALA A 7 52.47 6.68 -0.11
CA ALA A 7 51.66 5.56 0.39
C ALA A 7 50.44 5.99 1.23
N LEU A 8 50.43 7.22 1.74
CA LEU A 8 49.36 7.72 2.62
C LEU A 8 48.20 8.39 1.83
N LEU A 9 48.40 8.75 0.56
CA LEU A 9 47.37 9.36 -0.25
C LEU A 9 46.50 8.36 -1.02
N VAL A 10 46.94 7.11 -1.17
CA VAL A 10 46.15 6.06 -1.85
C VAL A 10 45.13 5.38 -0.90
N ALA A 11 45.36 5.44 0.42
CA ALA A 11 44.46 4.83 1.38
C ALA A 11 43.20 5.65 1.69
N CYS A 12 43.13 6.92 1.27
CA CYS A 12 42.00 7.80 1.59
C CYS A 12 40.91 7.85 0.53
N VAL A 13 41.13 7.25 -0.65
CA VAL A 13 40.16 7.31 -1.78
C VAL A 13 39.20 6.12 -1.82
N CYS A 14 39.45 5.06 -1.03
CA CYS A 14 38.60 3.85 -1.05
C CYS A 14 37.44 3.85 -0.06
N PHE A 15 37.15 4.97 0.63
CA PHE A 15 36.13 4.96 1.72
C PHE A 15 34.85 5.74 1.43
N VAL A 16 34.55 6.08 0.17
CA VAL A 16 33.37 6.90 -0.16
C VAL A 16 32.38 6.20 -1.08
N PHE A 17 32.40 4.87 -1.22
CA PHE A 17 31.40 4.15 -2.01
C PHE A 17 30.69 3.05 -1.21
N VAL A 18 30.17 3.39 -0.04
CA VAL A 18 29.17 2.57 0.65
C VAL A 18 28.04 3.49 1.09
N ALA A 19 27.31 4.00 0.14
CA ALA A 19 26.04 4.64 0.46
C ALA A 19 25.10 4.39 -0.70
N GLY A 20 24.17 3.53 -0.50
CA GLY A 20 23.09 3.37 -1.44
C GLY A 20 22.54 1.96 -1.60
N ALA A 21 22.62 1.13 -0.57
CA ALA A 21 21.56 0.15 -0.42
C ALA A 21 20.30 0.94 -0.15
N SER A 22 19.62 1.35 -1.23
CA SER A 22 18.23 1.74 -1.18
C SER A 22 17.51 0.52 -0.60
N ALA A 23 17.32 0.51 0.72
CA ALA A 23 16.32 -0.34 1.33
C ALA A 23 15.07 -0.11 0.49
N GLN A 24 14.71 -1.08 -0.28
CA GLN A 24 13.49 -1.10 -1.06
C GLN A 24 12.39 -0.92 -0.03
N ARG A 25 11.98 0.33 0.17
CA ARG A 25 10.93 0.65 1.12
C ARG A 25 9.70 -0.07 0.60
N ARG A 26 9.29 -1.11 1.31
CA ARG A 26 7.91 -1.55 1.27
C ARG A 26 7.12 -0.31 1.66
N GLY A 27 6.55 0.37 0.71
CA GLY A 27 5.87 1.63 0.95
C GLY A 27 5.30 2.14 -0.36
N GLY A 28 4.07 2.59 -0.29
CA GLY A 28 3.31 3.06 -1.42
C GLY A 28 3.86 4.35 -2.04
N ASP A 29 3.14 4.87 -3.01
CA ASP A 29 3.46 6.11 -3.70
C ASP A 29 3.46 7.29 -2.70
N PRO A 30 4.58 8.04 -2.53
CA PRO A 30 4.63 9.20 -1.65
C PRO A 30 3.62 10.29 -1.99
N LYS A 31 3.23 10.44 -3.27
CA LYS A 31 2.19 11.38 -3.70
C LYS A 31 0.81 10.91 -3.23
N ALA A 32 0.53 9.62 -3.37
CA ALA A 32 -0.71 9.04 -2.89
C ALA A 32 -0.83 9.12 -1.36
N ARG A 33 0.29 8.99 -0.63
CA ARG A 33 0.31 9.08 0.85
C ARG A 33 -0.26 10.39 1.38
N ALA A 34 -0.05 11.49 0.68
CA ALA A 34 -0.54 12.81 1.09
C ALA A 34 -2.05 12.98 0.85
N VAL A 35 -2.67 12.13 0.03
CA VAL A 35 -4.09 12.22 -0.30
C VAL A 35 -4.92 11.68 0.86
N LYS A 36 -5.83 12.51 1.36
CA LYS A 36 -6.80 12.12 2.38
C LYS A 36 -8.10 11.70 1.74
N ASN A 37 -8.82 10.78 2.38
CA ASN A 37 -10.14 10.41 1.94
C ASN A 37 -11.09 11.63 2.01
N PRO A 38 -11.63 12.10 0.88
CA PRO A 38 -12.54 13.25 0.87
C PRO A 38 -13.96 12.89 1.32
N VAL A 39 -14.26 11.58 1.46
CA VAL A 39 -15.58 11.11 1.88
C VAL A 39 -15.56 10.84 3.39
N PRO A 40 -16.36 11.56 4.19
CA PRO A 40 -16.42 11.34 5.63
C PRO A 40 -16.80 9.91 5.98
N SER A 41 -16.15 9.34 6.99
CA SER A 41 -16.44 7.99 7.49
C SER A 41 -17.72 8.01 8.34
N THR A 42 -18.86 7.94 7.69
CA THR A 42 -20.19 7.88 8.29
C THR A 42 -20.79 6.48 8.15
N PRO A 43 -21.82 6.12 8.93
CA PRO A 43 -22.54 4.86 8.73
C PRO A 43 -23.06 4.68 7.30
N ALA A 44 -23.51 5.75 6.65
CA ALA A 44 -23.97 5.71 5.26
C ALA A 44 -22.82 5.38 4.28
N SER A 45 -21.67 6.05 4.43
CA SER A 45 -20.48 5.78 3.62
C SER A 45 -19.96 4.35 3.83
N ILE A 46 -19.88 3.89 5.08
CA ILE A 46 -19.45 2.52 5.42
C ILE A 46 -20.39 1.48 4.80
N ASN A 47 -21.69 1.68 4.87
CA ASN A 47 -22.67 0.77 4.26
C ASN A 47 -22.59 0.77 2.73
N ALA A 48 -22.42 1.93 2.10
CA ALA A 48 -22.18 2.04 0.66
C ALA A 48 -20.90 1.28 0.27
N GLY A 49 -19.81 1.48 1.02
CA GLY A 49 -18.55 0.77 0.81
C GLY A 49 -18.68 -0.73 0.97
N ARG A 50 -19.44 -1.19 1.96
CA ARG A 50 -19.74 -2.62 2.15
C ARG A 50 -20.46 -3.22 0.94
N ALA A 51 -21.41 -2.50 0.37
CA ALA A 51 -22.13 -2.96 -0.83
C ALA A 51 -21.18 -3.11 -2.01
N VAL A 52 -20.34 -2.10 -2.28
CA VAL A 52 -19.34 -2.14 -3.35
C VAL A 52 -18.33 -3.25 -3.11
N TYR A 53 -17.82 -3.41 -1.88
CA TYR A 53 -16.90 -4.49 -1.49
C TYR A 53 -17.48 -5.87 -1.77
N ASN A 54 -18.72 -6.12 -1.37
CA ASN A 54 -19.37 -7.41 -1.56
C ASN A 54 -19.52 -7.79 -3.03
N MET A 55 -19.73 -6.80 -3.90
CA MET A 55 -19.89 -7.02 -5.34
C MET A 55 -18.56 -7.22 -6.07
N ASN A 56 -17.50 -6.49 -5.68
CA ASN A 56 -16.29 -6.39 -6.48
C ASN A 56 -15.02 -6.97 -5.82
N CYS A 57 -14.97 -7.07 -4.49
CA CYS A 57 -13.74 -7.37 -3.76
C CYS A 57 -13.80 -8.72 -3.04
N ARG A 58 -14.97 -9.09 -2.53
CA ARG A 58 -15.18 -10.26 -1.65
C ARG A 58 -14.72 -11.58 -2.28
N GLN A 59 -14.81 -11.72 -3.60
CA GLN A 59 -14.44 -12.97 -4.28
C GLN A 59 -12.96 -13.34 -4.06
N CYS A 60 -12.09 -12.34 -3.94
CA CYS A 60 -10.68 -12.55 -3.64
C CYS A 60 -10.34 -12.25 -2.19
N HIS A 61 -10.84 -11.15 -1.62
CA HIS A 61 -10.48 -10.74 -0.26
C HIS A 61 -11.29 -11.42 0.86
N GLY A 62 -12.35 -12.17 0.50
CA GLY A 62 -13.17 -12.92 1.47
C GLY A 62 -14.20 -12.06 2.21
N LEU A 63 -15.16 -12.74 2.85
CA LEU A 63 -16.20 -12.08 3.63
C LEU A 63 -15.66 -11.34 4.86
N ARG A 64 -14.58 -11.86 5.43
CA ARG A 64 -13.91 -11.30 6.62
C ARG A 64 -12.69 -10.46 6.28
N LEU A 65 -12.50 -10.11 5.01
CA LEU A 65 -11.37 -9.29 4.53
C LEU A 65 -9.98 -9.93 4.73
N LYS A 66 -9.90 -11.25 4.90
CA LYS A 66 -8.68 -12.01 5.24
C LYS A 66 -7.89 -12.53 4.02
N GLY A 67 -8.26 -12.12 2.80
CA GLY A 67 -7.66 -12.68 1.59
C GLY A 67 -8.00 -14.15 1.36
N ASP A 68 -9.12 -14.61 1.92
CA ASP A 68 -9.58 -16.00 1.91
C ASP A 68 -10.84 -16.20 1.06
N GLY A 69 -11.01 -15.37 0.05
CA GLY A 69 -12.16 -15.47 -0.86
C GLY A 69 -12.12 -16.72 -1.75
N PRO A 70 -13.27 -17.16 -2.27
CA PRO A 70 -13.36 -18.37 -3.07
C PRO A 70 -12.57 -18.32 -4.39
N LEU A 71 -12.29 -17.13 -4.91
CA LEU A 71 -11.46 -16.91 -6.10
C LEU A 71 -10.08 -16.33 -5.77
N ALA A 72 -9.67 -16.39 -4.50
CA ALA A 72 -8.36 -15.91 -4.09
C ALA A 72 -7.24 -16.74 -4.72
N PRO A 73 -6.27 -16.13 -5.44
CA PRO A 73 -5.10 -16.84 -5.87
C PRO A 73 -4.29 -17.32 -4.66
N LYS A 74 -3.61 -18.47 -4.82
CA LYS A 74 -2.79 -19.02 -3.73
C LYS A 74 -1.46 -18.29 -3.58
N ASN A 75 -0.90 -17.81 -4.69
CA ASN A 75 0.37 -17.11 -4.72
C ASN A 75 0.41 -16.13 -5.91
N PRO A 76 0.51 -14.82 -5.67
CA PRO A 76 0.42 -14.21 -4.33
C PRO A 76 -1.00 -14.25 -3.75
N LYS A 77 -1.09 -14.50 -2.46
CA LYS A 77 -2.36 -14.44 -1.74
C LYS A 77 -2.80 -12.98 -1.56
N PRO A 78 -4.10 -12.66 -1.71
CA PRO A 78 -4.62 -11.34 -1.40
C PRO A 78 -4.32 -10.93 0.06
N ALA A 79 -4.00 -9.66 0.26
CA ALA A 79 -3.71 -9.13 1.58
C ALA A 79 -4.87 -9.32 2.57
N ASP A 80 -4.54 -9.53 3.84
CA ASP A 80 -5.45 -9.35 4.96
C ASP A 80 -5.67 -7.84 5.15
N LEU A 81 -6.89 -7.37 4.91
CA LEU A 81 -7.23 -5.95 5.01
C LEU A 81 -7.63 -5.54 6.44
N THR A 82 -7.50 -6.44 7.41
CA THR A 82 -7.85 -6.20 8.81
C THR A 82 -6.65 -6.13 9.73
N ASP A 83 -5.45 -6.33 9.22
CA ASP A 83 -4.20 -6.19 9.98
C ASP A 83 -3.52 -4.83 9.71
N ASP A 84 -2.34 -4.63 10.27
CA ASP A 84 -1.52 -3.42 10.12
C ASP A 84 -0.42 -3.54 9.05
N LYS A 85 -0.40 -4.65 8.30
CA LYS A 85 0.62 -4.96 7.29
C LYS A 85 0.15 -4.56 5.90
N TRP A 86 0.64 -3.42 5.43
CA TRP A 86 0.27 -2.85 4.14
C TRP A 86 1.48 -2.80 3.21
N ASP A 87 1.57 -3.72 2.27
CA ASP A 87 2.70 -3.82 1.34
C ASP A 87 2.87 -2.57 0.46
N HIS A 88 1.77 -1.88 0.17
CA HIS A 88 1.73 -0.69 -0.69
C HIS A 88 1.46 0.61 0.08
N GLY A 89 1.62 0.59 1.40
CA GLY A 89 1.43 1.72 2.29
C GLY A 89 0.04 1.79 2.94
N PRO A 90 0.00 2.29 4.20
CA PRO A 90 -1.18 2.20 5.06
C PRO A 90 -2.11 3.42 4.97
N SER A 91 -1.78 4.47 4.22
CA SER A 91 -2.64 5.65 4.12
C SER A 91 -3.85 5.40 3.22
N ASP A 92 -4.91 6.17 3.41
CA ASP A 92 -6.12 6.04 2.58
C ASP A 92 -5.83 6.32 1.11
N GLY A 93 -4.96 7.29 0.82
CA GLY A 93 -4.56 7.60 -0.54
C GLY A 93 -3.72 6.50 -1.19
N GLU A 94 -2.86 5.82 -0.44
CA GLU A 94 -2.09 4.67 -0.93
C GLU A 94 -3.02 3.48 -1.22
N ILE A 95 -3.98 3.21 -0.34
CA ILE A 95 -4.99 2.17 -0.57
C ILE A 95 -5.86 2.53 -1.78
N TYR A 96 -6.25 3.81 -1.90
CA TYR A 96 -6.98 4.29 -3.08
C TYR A 96 -6.19 4.04 -4.36
N ALA A 97 -4.90 4.39 -4.38
CA ALA A 97 -4.06 4.21 -5.56
C ALA A 97 -3.96 2.74 -5.98
N VAL A 98 -3.86 1.82 -5.02
CA VAL A 98 -3.85 0.37 -5.29
C VAL A 98 -5.20 -0.10 -5.84
N ILE A 99 -6.32 0.30 -5.26
CA ILE A 99 -7.65 -0.10 -5.77
C ILE A 99 -7.87 0.49 -7.16
N TRP A 100 -7.53 1.76 -7.37
CA TRP A 100 -7.78 2.48 -8.61
C TRP A 100 -6.93 1.97 -9.77
N ASN A 101 -5.62 1.80 -9.55
CA ASN A 101 -4.65 1.46 -10.58
C ASN A 101 -4.27 -0.03 -10.63
N GLY A 102 -4.75 -0.84 -9.69
CA GLY A 102 -4.26 -2.19 -9.48
C GLY A 102 -2.98 -2.21 -8.64
N ALA A 103 -2.65 -3.36 -8.07
CA ALA A 103 -1.41 -3.52 -7.35
C ALA A 103 -0.26 -3.82 -8.32
N PRO A 104 0.94 -3.25 -8.09
CA PRO A 104 2.07 -3.44 -8.99
C PRO A 104 2.56 -4.89 -9.00
N ALA A 105 2.76 -5.43 -10.22
CA ALA A 105 3.39 -6.73 -10.42
C ALA A 105 4.87 -6.71 -9.95
N PRO A 106 5.46 -7.85 -9.56
CA PRO A 106 4.88 -9.20 -9.54
C PRO A 106 4.19 -9.56 -8.21
N MET A 107 4.06 -8.61 -7.29
CA MET A 107 3.62 -8.87 -5.92
C MET A 107 2.12 -9.08 -5.77
N SER A 108 1.33 -8.83 -6.83
CA SER A 108 -0.12 -8.92 -6.75
C SER A 108 -0.75 -9.15 -8.14
N GLU A 109 -1.88 -9.83 -8.14
CA GLU A 109 -2.76 -9.97 -9.31
C GLU A 109 -3.99 -9.05 -9.23
N MET A 110 -4.01 -8.11 -8.30
CA MET A 110 -5.13 -7.19 -8.16
C MET A 110 -5.24 -6.26 -9.37
N LYS A 111 -6.33 -6.40 -10.10
CA LYS A 111 -6.60 -5.60 -11.30
C LYS A 111 -7.06 -4.18 -10.96
N PRO A 112 -6.84 -3.20 -11.85
CA PRO A 112 -7.37 -1.85 -11.71
C PRO A 112 -8.90 -1.85 -11.64
N MET A 113 -9.46 -1.02 -10.76
CA MET A 113 -10.91 -0.85 -10.63
C MET A 113 -11.45 0.45 -11.26
N LYS A 114 -10.57 1.30 -11.79
CA LYS A 114 -10.94 2.60 -12.37
C LYS A 114 -11.97 2.57 -13.49
N ASP A 115 -12.01 1.47 -14.24
CA ASP A 115 -12.96 1.31 -15.35
C ASP A 115 -14.31 0.71 -14.89
N MET A 116 -14.39 0.26 -13.63
CA MET A 116 -15.56 -0.42 -13.06
C MET A 116 -16.23 0.39 -11.95
N LEU A 117 -15.48 1.21 -11.23
CA LEU A 117 -15.93 1.95 -10.05
C LEU A 117 -15.73 3.46 -10.25
N LYS A 118 -16.60 4.25 -9.64
CA LYS A 118 -16.38 5.69 -9.49
C LYS A 118 -15.42 5.96 -8.32
N GLU A 119 -14.71 7.07 -8.35
CA GLU A 119 -13.81 7.48 -7.27
C GLU A 119 -14.48 7.45 -5.89
N ARG A 120 -15.71 7.95 -5.80
CA ARG A 120 -16.49 7.95 -4.56
C ARG A 120 -16.75 6.54 -4.03
N ASP A 121 -16.95 5.57 -4.92
CA ASP A 121 -17.18 4.18 -4.52
C ASP A 121 -15.92 3.59 -3.88
N VAL A 122 -14.75 3.90 -4.44
CA VAL A 122 -13.46 3.49 -3.88
C VAL A 122 -13.25 4.12 -2.49
N TRP A 123 -13.53 5.41 -2.33
CA TRP A 123 -13.44 6.07 -1.03
C TRP A 123 -14.39 5.48 0.01
N ASN A 124 -15.60 5.12 -0.39
CA ASN A 124 -16.55 4.41 0.47
C ASN A 124 -16.02 3.02 0.87
N VAL A 125 -15.43 2.27 -0.07
CA VAL A 125 -14.79 0.97 0.23
C VAL A 125 -13.68 1.13 1.25
N ILE A 126 -12.86 2.18 1.16
CA ILE A 126 -11.81 2.46 2.14
C ILE A 126 -12.42 2.72 3.53
N ASN A 127 -13.50 3.50 3.62
CA ASN A 127 -14.20 3.70 4.88
C ASN A 127 -14.74 2.38 5.47
N PHE A 128 -15.25 1.48 4.63
CA PHE A 128 -15.65 0.15 5.06
C PHE A 128 -14.46 -0.69 5.56
N ILE A 129 -13.36 -0.77 4.81
CA ILE A 129 -12.15 -1.49 5.22
C ILE A 129 -11.65 -0.97 6.58
N ARG A 130 -11.59 0.36 6.75
CA ARG A 130 -11.18 1.00 8.01
C ARG A 130 -12.11 0.70 9.17
N SER A 131 -13.39 0.46 8.90
CA SER A 131 -14.34 0.06 9.96
C SER A 131 -14.14 -1.37 10.45
N MET A 132 -13.45 -2.20 9.66
CA MET A 132 -13.21 -3.63 9.93
C MET A 132 -11.79 -3.92 10.43
N GLY A 133 -10.86 -3.03 10.17
CA GLY A 133 -9.44 -3.19 10.48
C GLY A 133 -8.85 -2.09 11.35
N PRO A 134 -7.53 -2.03 11.49
CA PRO A 134 -6.87 -1.00 12.27
C PRO A 134 -7.17 0.39 11.68
N LYS A 135 -7.46 1.33 12.56
CA LYS A 135 -7.59 2.74 12.18
C LYS A 135 -6.24 3.26 11.67
N PRO A 136 -6.22 4.23 10.73
CA PRO A 136 -4.98 4.86 10.33
C PRO A 136 -4.23 5.32 11.57
N ALA A 137 -2.93 5.04 11.66
CA ALA A 137 -2.10 5.69 12.65
C ALA A 137 -2.29 7.19 12.48
N ALA A 138 -2.67 7.89 13.56
CA ALA A 138 -2.80 9.33 13.53
C ALA A 138 -1.50 9.89 12.93
N ALA A 139 -1.63 10.69 11.85
CA ALA A 139 -0.46 11.29 11.22
C ALA A 139 0.34 11.98 12.33
N ALA A 140 1.56 11.51 12.56
CA ALA A 140 2.47 12.15 13.50
C ALA A 140 2.59 13.62 13.09
N LYS A 141 2.20 14.50 14.03
CA LYS A 141 2.32 15.97 13.86
C LYS A 141 3.78 16.35 13.77
#